data_b65c60466b637a404b8efc33b0b2ede9
#
_entry.id   b65c60466b637a404b8efc33b0b2ede9
#
_cell.length_a   1.000
_cell.length_b   1.000
_cell.length_c   1.000
_cell.angle_alpha   90.00
_cell.angle_beta   90.00
_cell.angle_gamma   90.00
#
_symmetry.space_group_name_H-M   'P 1'
#
loop_
_entity.id
_entity.type
_entity.pdbx_description
1 polymer ?
#
loop_
_entity_poly.entity_id
_entity_poly.type
_entity_poly.pdbx_seq_one_letter_code
_entity_poly.pdbx_strand_id
1 'polypeptide(L)'
;MDPITFKSLIEIEGKHFILETASLTGGTKYSYFIQLDGRIISQKESDFPDGLNNDGMKQYLQNGHKARAVELESIFRLNKKIDEKATPDTCWKMGVIFLSNGFYEDAKNRFLKAMELDSVHLQASKCYGITLMLLGDLEASIAALNHAKDLGPSFADIYYHLGNAYLFSKDLDQAVQCYLQALQINPRYADARLRLGTACIGYLLQTGTGLNDAKTQELAERARKEAETAASLNPKVRNRSFILAVDYLKSKKYQQAYQSFLDVRPKYVPRTGDEIVFYFNLTLLYGNEGIDLQMTEQYVEKLAKVIEEYPQYADLHHHLGVAFLIKCRFDVTRSLKEFQKALEINPQYKKAIVHSADTDDLNKKVLSVLKKIIISTVNN
;
A
#
# COMPACT_ATOMS: atom_id res chain seq x y z
N MET A 1 -18.91 3.78 27.85
CA MET A 1 -19.22 2.51 27.16
C MET A 1 -17.96 1.69 27.18
N ASP A 2 -18.08 0.42 27.53
CA ASP A 2 -16.96 -0.50 27.41
C ASP A 2 -16.60 -0.69 25.95
N PRO A 3 -15.30 -0.78 25.61
CA PRO A 3 -14.86 -0.94 24.24
C PRO A 3 -15.34 -2.29 23.69
N ILE A 4 -15.95 -2.27 22.51
CA ILE A 4 -16.32 -3.49 21.78
C ILE A 4 -15.03 -4.05 21.19
N THR A 5 -14.66 -5.28 21.57
CA THR A 5 -13.41 -5.91 21.11
C THR A 5 -13.67 -7.31 20.59
N PHE A 6 -13.08 -7.63 19.45
CA PHE A 6 -13.01 -8.97 18.87
C PHE A 6 -11.54 -9.39 18.77
N LYS A 7 -11.25 -10.63 19.12
CA LYS A 7 -9.90 -11.19 19.08
C LYS A 7 -9.93 -12.60 18.53
N SER A 8 -9.03 -12.90 17.60
CA SER A 8 -8.84 -14.24 17.03
C SER A 8 -7.37 -14.61 17.01
N LEU A 9 -7.10 -15.86 17.30
CA LEU A 9 -5.81 -16.50 17.06
C LEU A 9 -5.92 -17.24 15.72
N ILE A 10 -5.01 -16.95 14.81
CA ILE A 10 -4.97 -17.50 13.46
C ILE A 10 -3.60 -18.14 13.26
N GLU A 11 -3.60 -19.44 12.96
CA GLU A 11 -2.37 -20.18 12.67
C GLU A 11 -2.23 -20.38 11.16
N ILE A 12 -1.14 -19.89 10.59
CA ILE A 12 -0.84 -19.99 9.16
C ILE A 12 0.64 -20.35 9.01
N GLU A 13 0.93 -21.48 8.38
CA GLU A 13 2.30 -21.93 8.09
C GLU A 13 3.22 -21.97 9.35
N GLY A 14 2.66 -22.39 10.49
CA GLY A 14 3.38 -22.43 11.77
C GLY A 14 3.60 -21.07 12.43
N LYS A 15 3.07 -19.99 11.87
CA LYS A 15 3.06 -18.65 12.46
C LYS A 15 1.76 -18.42 13.23
N HIS A 16 1.86 -17.84 14.42
CA HIS A 16 0.70 -17.54 15.27
C HIS A 16 0.37 -16.05 15.22
N PHE A 17 -0.70 -15.71 14.53
CA PHE A 17 -1.20 -14.36 14.43
C PHE A 17 -2.31 -14.11 15.45
N ILE A 18 -2.26 -12.96 16.11
CA ILE A 18 -3.37 -12.43 16.88
C ILE A 18 -3.95 -11.25 16.11
N LEU A 19 -5.17 -11.40 15.63
CA LEU A 19 -5.96 -10.32 15.07
C LEU A 19 -6.87 -9.76 16.16
N GLU A 20 -6.79 -8.46 16.40
CA GLU A 20 -7.68 -7.76 17.32
C GLU A 20 -8.33 -6.57 16.62
N THR A 21 -9.63 -6.39 16.83
CA THR A 21 -10.42 -5.27 16.31
C THR A 21 -11.20 -4.68 17.45
N ALA A 22 -11.04 -3.38 17.72
CA ALA A 22 -11.65 -2.73 18.88
C ALA A 22 -12.21 -1.35 18.54
N SER A 23 -13.33 -0.96 19.16
CA SER A 23 -13.79 0.41 19.17
C SER A 23 -12.88 1.25 20.07
N LEU A 24 -12.59 2.49 19.67
CA LEU A 24 -11.81 3.41 20.48
C LEU A 24 -12.71 4.23 21.41
N THR A 25 -12.11 4.77 22.47
CA THR A 25 -12.78 5.67 23.41
C THR A 25 -13.37 6.87 22.69
N GLY A 26 -14.67 7.12 22.90
CA GLY A 26 -15.41 8.18 22.18
C GLY A 26 -16.38 7.68 21.12
N GLY A 27 -16.31 6.37 20.74
CA GLY A 27 -17.35 5.71 19.93
C GLY A 27 -17.41 6.08 18.45
N THR A 28 -16.50 6.96 17.97
CA THR A 28 -16.50 7.41 16.57
C THR A 28 -15.46 6.69 15.71
N LYS A 29 -14.49 6.02 16.35
CA LYS A 29 -13.38 5.35 15.68
C LYS A 29 -13.21 3.92 16.16
N TYR A 30 -12.58 3.12 15.31
CA TYR A 30 -12.13 1.78 15.63
C TYR A 30 -10.70 1.56 15.15
N SER A 31 -10.02 0.61 15.77
CA SER A 31 -8.70 0.14 15.33
C SER A 31 -8.72 -1.36 15.10
N TYR A 32 -7.87 -1.80 14.19
CA TYR A 32 -7.47 -3.20 14.17
C TYR A 32 -5.94 -3.28 14.18
N PHE A 33 -5.44 -4.33 14.79
CA PHE A 33 -4.02 -4.65 14.72
C PHE A 33 -3.81 -6.16 14.57
N ILE A 34 -2.68 -6.49 13.96
CA ILE A 34 -2.21 -7.84 13.77
C ILE A 34 -0.89 -7.94 14.54
N GLN A 35 -0.82 -8.93 15.43
CA GLN A 35 0.42 -9.30 16.12
C GLN A 35 0.93 -10.61 15.55
N LEU A 36 2.24 -10.74 15.44
CA LEU A 36 2.96 -11.97 15.16
C LEU A 36 4.01 -12.14 16.25
N ASP A 37 3.99 -13.28 16.94
CA ASP A 37 4.92 -13.60 18.03
C ASP A 37 5.05 -12.47 19.08
N GLY A 38 3.90 -11.89 19.46
CA GLY A 38 3.81 -10.82 20.46
C GLY A 38 4.22 -9.42 19.97
N ARG A 39 4.60 -9.24 18.70
CA ARG A 39 4.93 -7.95 18.11
C ARG A 39 3.81 -7.46 17.21
N ILE A 40 3.40 -6.19 17.36
CA ILE A 40 2.45 -5.58 16.42
C ILE A 40 3.16 -5.37 15.09
N ILE A 41 2.66 -6.04 14.05
CA ILE A 41 3.18 -5.96 12.67
C ILE A 41 2.33 -5.04 11.79
N SER A 42 1.05 -4.89 12.10
CA SER A 42 0.16 -3.99 11.38
C SER A 42 -0.85 -3.38 12.34
N GLN A 43 -1.08 -2.08 12.21
CA GLN A 43 -2.12 -1.35 12.94
C GLN A 43 -2.75 -0.32 12.03
N LYS A 44 -4.08 -0.21 12.08
CA LYS A 44 -4.83 0.80 11.34
C LYS A 44 -6.01 1.31 12.17
N GLU A 45 -6.24 2.60 12.10
CA GLU A 45 -7.42 3.24 12.67
C GLU A 45 -8.32 3.76 11.55
N SER A 46 -9.62 3.73 11.78
CA SER A 46 -10.63 4.22 10.83
C SER A 46 -11.84 4.75 11.58
N ASP A 47 -12.58 5.63 10.94
CA ASP A 47 -13.84 6.12 11.46
C ASP A 47 -14.96 5.11 11.17
N PHE A 48 -15.95 5.03 12.08
CA PHE A 48 -17.18 4.30 11.79
C PHE A 48 -17.99 5.04 10.72
N PRO A 49 -18.76 4.33 9.89
CA PRO A 49 -19.77 4.95 9.06
C PRO A 49 -20.78 5.76 9.91
N ASP A 50 -21.20 6.89 9.39
CA ASP A 50 -22.17 7.74 10.07
C ASP A 50 -23.52 7.03 10.31
N GLY A 51 -24.17 7.36 11.42
CA GLY A 51 -25.52 6.88 11.72
C GLY A 51 -25.63 5.47 12.33
N LEU A 52 -24.52 4.82 12.66
CA LEU A 52 -24.56 3.52 13.34
C LEU A 52 -24.90 3.68 14.82
N ASN A 53 -25.89 2.91 15.28
CA ASN A 53 -26.12 2.69 16.70
C ASN A 53 -25.13 1.62 17.25
N ASN A 54 -25.16 1.35 18.56
CA ASN A 54 -24.23 0.40 19.20
C ASN A 54 -24.27 -1.00 18.61
N ASP A 55 -25.44 -1.52 18.29
CA ASP A 55 -25.58 -2.85 17.69
C ASP A 55 -25.04 -2.85 16.26
N GLY A 56 -25.31 -1.78 15.51
CA GLY A 56 -24.73 -1.58 14.18
C GLY A 56 -23.21 -1.51 14.20
N MET A 57 -22.62 -0.78 15.15
CA MET A 57 -21.15 -0.72 15.33
C MET A 57 -20.58 -2.09 15.69
N LYS A 58 -21.22 -2.84 16.59
CA LYS A 58 -20.81 -4.20 16.95
C LYS A 58 -20.83 -5.13 15.74
N GLN A 59 -21.89 -5.11 14.95
CA GLN A 59 -22.02 -5.92 13.74
C GLN A 59 -21.00 -5.52 12.68
N TYR A 60 -20.77 -4.22 12.49
CA TYR A 60 -19.76 -3.69 11.59
C TYR A 60 -18.36 -4.18 11.95
N LEU A 61 -17.96 -4.06 13.24
CA LEU A 61 -16.68 -4.55 13.73
C LEU A 61 -16.54 -6.08 13.57
N GLN A 62 -17.59 -6.85 13.89
CA GLN A 62 -17.56 -8.30 13.76
C GLN A 62 -17.37 -8.74 12.31
N ASN A 63 -18.06 -8.11 11.37
CA ASN A 63 -17.94 -8.41 9.96
C ASN A 63 -16.56 -8.01 9.43
N GLY A 64 -16.07 -6.83 9.81
CA GLY A 64 -14.72 -6.37 9.46
C GLY A 64 -13.62 -7.27 10.02
N HIS A 65 -13.76 -7.74 11.25
CA HIS A 65 -12.84 -8.68 11.87
C HIS A 65 -12.76 -10.01 11.11
N LYS A 66 -13.93 -10.61 10.79
CA LYS A 66 -13.99 -11.84 9.99
C LYS A 66 -13.39 -11.65 8.58
N ALA A 67 -13.73 -10.57 7.91
CA ALA A 67 -13.20 -10.26 6.59
C ALA A 67 -11.66 -10.13 6.62
N ARG A 68 -11.12 -9.49 7.66
CA ARG A 68 -9.67 -9.34 7.82
C ARG A 68 -8.96 -10.66 8.12
N ALA A 69 -9.57 -11.56 8.90
CA ALA A 69 -9.04 -12.90 9.13
C ALA A 69 -8.94 -13.71 7.82
N VAL A 70 -10.01 -13.70 7.02
CA VAL A 70 -10.04 -14.37 5.72
C VAL A 70 -9.02 -13.76 4.75
N GLU A 71 -8.88 -12.43 4.72
CA GLU A 71 -7.87 -11.74 3.89
C GLU A 71 -6.45 -12.18 4.27
N LEU A 72 -6.14 -12.25 5.57
CA LEU A 72 -4.85 -12.70 6.06
C LEU A 72 -4.53 -14.12 5.59
N GLU A 73 -5.44 -15.06 5.80
CA GLU A 73 -5.28 -16.44 5.34
C GLU A 73 -5.11 -16.53 3.82
N SER A 74 -5.88 -15.72 3.08
CA SER A 74 -5.85 -15.71 1.62
C SER A 74 -4.52 -15.18 1.07
N ILE A 75 -3.90 -14.19 1.72
CA ILE A 75 -2.57 -13.66 1.34
C ILE A 75 -1.52 -14.78 1.43
N PHE A 76 -1.46 -15.52 2.54
CA PHE A 76 -0.48 -16.60 2.69
C PHE A 76 -0.77 -17.80 1.79
N ARG A 77 -2.04 -18.16 1.60
CA ARG A 77 -2.44 -19.20 0.64
C ARG A 77 -2.00 -18.85 -0.79
N LEU A 78 -2.20 -17.59 -1.19
CA LEU A 78 -1.74 -17.08 -2.49
C LEU A 78 -0.23 -17.14 -2.61
N ASN A 79 0.48 -16.75 -1.55
CA ASN A 79 1.93 -16.81 -1.46
C ASN A 79 2.47 -18.22 -1.77
N LYS A 80 1.88 -19.25 -1.16
CA LYS A 80 2.26 -20.65 -1.37
C LYS A 80 2.05 -21.10 -2.83
N LYS A 81 0.97 -20.67 -3.46
CA LYS A 81 0.67 -21.02 -4.86
C LYS A 81 1.62 -20.39 -5.86
N ILE A 82 2.08 -19.16 -5.57
CA ILE A 82 3.05 -18.49 -6.41
C ILE A 82 4.37 -19.28 -6.47
N ASP A 83 4.74 -20.00 -5.40
CA ASP A 83 5.96 -20.80 -5.39
C ASP A 83 5.99 -21.91 -6.45
N GLU A 84 4.84 -22.42 -6.86
CA GLU A 84 4.73 -23.47 -7.90
C GLU A 84 5.13 -22.95 -9.30
N LYS A 85 4.96 -21.66 -9.56
CA LYS A 85 5.24 -21.00 -10.85
C LYS A 85 5.81 -19.60 -10.65
N ALA A 86 6.80 -19.48 -9.78
CA ALA A 86 7.41 -18.21 -9.44
C ALA A 86 8.08 -17.55 -10.65
N THR A 87 7.75 -16.30 -10.89
CA THR A 87 8.47 -15.41 -11.81
C THR A 87 9.01 -14.20 -11.02
N PRO A 88 10.02 -13.48 -11.54
CA PRO A 88 10.52 -12.27 -10.87
C PRO A 88 9.40 -11.29 -10.51
N ASP A 89 8.51 -11.04 -11.45
CA ASP A 89 7.40 -10.10 -11.32
C ASP A 89 6.34 -10.55 -10.30
N THR A 90 5.97 -11.84 -10.30
CA THR A 90 5.00 -12.37 -9.31
C THR A 90 5.58 -12.36 -7.89
N CYS A 91 6.87 -12.67 -7.73
CA CYS A 91 7.56 -12.56 -6.46
C CYS A 91 7.62 -11.11 -5.98
N TRP A 92 7.97 -10.16 -6.84
CA TRP A 92 7.97 -8.75 -6.52
C TRP A 92 6.58 -8.25 -6.10
N LYS A 93 5.53 -8.53 -6.87
CA LYS A 93 4.15 -8.15 -6.55
C LYS A 93 3.70 -8.72 -5.20
N MET A 94 4.02 -9.98 -4.93
CA MET A 94 3.72 -10.60 -3.64
C MET A 94 4.49 -9.95 -2.49
N GLY A 95 5.76 -9.59 -2.72
CA GLY A 95 6.58 -8.81 -1.79
C GLY A 95 5.95 -7.46 -1.46
N VAL A 96 5.39 -6.75 -2.44
CA VAL A 96 4.67 -5.48 -2.22
C VAL A 96 3.43 -5.69 -1.36
N ILE A 97 2.67 -6.76 -1.58
CA ILE A 97 1.50 -7.10 -0.75
C ILE A 97 1.92 -7.33 0.70
N PHE A 98 2.97 -8.11 0.94
CA PHE A 98 3.51 -8.32 2.28
C PHE A 98 4.02 -7.03 2.93
N LEU A 99 4.77 -6.22 2.19
CA LEU A 99 5.30 -4.94 2.66
C LEU A 99 4.18 -3.99 3.11
N SER A 100 3.11 -3.88 2.33
CA SER A 100 1.95 -3.04 2.61
C SER A 100 1.16 -3.51 3.84
N ASN A 101 1.21 -4.80 4.13
CA ASN A 101 0.56 -5.40 5.28
C ASN A 101 1.46 -5.48 6.53
N GLY A 102 2.72 -5.00 6.46
CA GLY A 102 3.66 -4.99 7.58
C GLY A 102 4.43 -6.30 7.79
N PHE A 103 4.29 -7.28 6.90
CA PHE A 103 5.03 -8.55 6.92
C PHE A 103 6.43 -8.39 6.31
N TYR A 104 7.28 -7.59 6.98
CA TYR A 104 8.55 -7.15 6.39
C TYR A 104 9.53 -8.30 6.11
N GLU A 105 9.58 -9.34 6.96
CA GLU A 105 10.44 -10.51 6.72
C GLU A 105 9.95 -11.32 5.52
N ASP A 106 8.63 -11.51 5.38
CA ASP A 106 8.06 -12.21 4.22
C ASP A 106 8.26 -11.38 2.94
N ALA A 107 8.12 -10.05 3.03
CA ALA A 107 8.40 -9.13 1.93
C ALA A 107 9.87 -9.22 1.48
N LYS A 108 10.81 -9.18 2.45
CA LYS A 108 12.24 -9.32 2.19
C LYS A 108 12.54 -10.59 1.41
N ASN A 109 12.01 -11.73 1.85
CA ASN A 109 12.22 -13.01 1.21
C ASN A 109 11.66 -13.05 -0.22
N ARG A 110 10.50 -12.42 -0.45
CA ARG A 110 9.89 -12.34 -1.79
C ARG A 110 10.68 -11.46 -2.75
N PHE A 111 11.20 -10.32 -2.28
CA PHE A 111 12.06 -9.46 -3.10
C PHE A 111 13.39 -10.13 -3.40
N LEU A 112 14.00 -10.80 -2.41
CA LEU A 112 15.22 -11.58 -2.63
C LEU A 112 14.99 -12.67 -3.68
N LYS A 113 13.88 -13.40 -3.59
CA LYS A 113 13.51 -14.42 -4.59
C LYS A 113 13.33 -13.83 -5.99
N ALA A 114 12.72 -12.66 -6.10
CA ALA A 114 12.59 -11.94 -7.38
C ALA A 114 13.97 -11.62 -7.97
N MET A 115 14.92 -11.14 -7.15
CA MET A 115 16.28 -10.80 -7.55
C MET A 115 17.13 -12.04 -7.87
N GLU A 116 16.88 -13.20 -7.23
CA GLU A 116 17.51 -14.47 -7.58
C GLU A 116 17.08 -14.96 -8.97
N LEU A 117 15.82 -14.74 -9.33
CA LEU A 117 15.26 -15.12 -10.64
C LEU A 117 15.64 -14.13 -11.74
N ASP A 118 15.80 -12.86 -11.40
CA ASP A 118 16.22 -11.78 -12.29
C ASP A 118 17.04 -10.76 -11.51
N SER A 119 18.36 -10.83 -11.63
CA SER A 119 19.30 -9.97 -10.89
C SER A 119 19.23 -8.50 -11.27
N VAL A 120 18.64 -8.16 -12.42
CA VAL A 120 18.47 -6.77 -12.89
C VAL A 120 17.05 -6.24 -12.66
N HIS A 121 16.23 -6.93 -11.86
CA HIS A 121 14.88 -6.50 -11.52
C HIS A 121 14.88 -5.27 -10.60
N LEU A 122 14.91 -4.09 -11.19
CA LEU A 122 15.06 -2.80 -10.50
C LEU A 122 14.03 -2.60 -9.37
N GLN A 123 12.74 -2.88 -9.63
CA GLN A 123 11.69 -2.65 -8.63
C GLN A 123 11.83 -3.59 -7.43
N ALA A 124 12.24 -4.84 -7.63
CA ALA A 124 12.50 -5.78 -6.54
C ALA A 124 13.69 -5.31 -5.70
N SER A 125 14.80 -4.90 -6.34
CA SER A 125 15.99 -4.38 -5.66
C SER A 125 15.69 -3.12 -4.84
N LYS A 126 14.93 -2.17 -5.40
CA LYS A 126 14.47 -0.99 -4.67
C LYS A 126 13.61 -1.36 -3.45
N CYS A 127 12.58 -2.19 -3.65
CA CYS A 127 11.68 -2.59 -2.57
C CYS A 127 12.40 -3.43 -1.49
N TYR A 128 13.38 -4.23 -1.89
CA TYR A 128 14.26 -4.96 -0.96
C TYR A 128 15.02 -4.00 -0.05
N GLY A 129 15.67 -2.99 -0.62
CA GLY A 129 16.38 -1.97 0.15
C GLY A 129 15.46 -1.19 1.11
N ILE A 130 14.24 -0.83 0.67
CA ILE A 130 13.23 -0.19 1.51
C ILE A 130 12.83 -1.12 2.67
N THR A 131 12.64 -2.41 2.40
CA THR A 131 12.25 -3.38 3.41
C THR A 131 13.35 -3.56 4.47
N LEU A 132 14.61 -3.63 4.06
CA LEU A 132 15.75 -3.67 4.97
C LEU A 132 15.81 -2.42 5.88
N MET A 133 15.54 -1.24 5.33
CA MET A 133 15.45 -0.01 6.12
C MET A 133 14.36 -0.10 7.19
N LEU A 134 13.19 -0.66 6.86
CA LEU A 134 12.08 -0.85 7.81
C LEU A 134 12.39 -1.91 8.88
N LEU A 135 13.22 -2.88 8.56
CA LEU A 135 13.74 -3.88 9.50
C LEU A 135 14.88 -3.33 10.39
N GLY A 136 15.41 -2.15 10.06
CA GLY A 136 16.50 -1.50 10.80
C GLY A 136 17.89 -1.85 10.30
N ASP A 137 18.03 -2.68 9.27
CA ASP A 137 19.32 -3.01 8.65
C ASP A 137 19.70 -1.92 7.64
N LEU A 138 20.22 -0.80 8.17
CA LEU A 138 20.48 0.40 7.37
C LEU A 138 21.67 0.21 6.42
N GLU A 139 22.67 -0.55 6.80
CA GLU A 139 23.86 -0.82 5.97
C GLU A 139 23.47 -1.65 4.74
N ALA A 140 22.79 -2.77 4.94
CA ALA A 140 22.28 -3.57 3.83
C ALA A 140 21.25 -2.83 2.97
N SER A 141 20.43 -1.95 3.58
CA SER A 141 19.49 -1.08 2.85
C SER A 141 20.21 -0.15 1.89
N ILE A 142 21.27 0.54 2.36
CA ILE A 142 22.07 1.44 1.53
C ILE A 142 22.72 0.68 0.37
N ALA A 143 23.28 -0.51 0.64
CA ALA A 143 23.87 -1.35 -0.40
C ALA A 143 22.84 -1.76 -1.46
N ALA A 144 21.66 -2.24 -1.05
CA ALA A 144 20.59 -2.65 -1.96
C ALA A 144 20.01 -1.48 -2.78
N LEU A 145 19.86 -0.31 -2.18
CA LEU A 145 19.37 0.87 -2.89
C LEU A 145 20.42 1.44 -3.86
N ASN A 146 21.70 1.35 -3.53
CA ASN A 146 22.77 1.67 -4.49
C ASN A 146 22.77 0.68 -5.65
N HIS A 147 22.62 -0.61 -5.40
CA HIS A 147 22.43 -1.58 -6.47
C HIS A 147 21.24 -1.23 -7.36
N ALA A 148 20.07 -0.90 -6.79
CA ALA A 148 18.91 -0.45 -7.57
C ALA A 148 19.19 0.81 -8.40
N LYS A 149 19.97 1.76 -7.87
CA LYS A 149 20.39 2.97 -8.58
C LYS A 149 21.26 2.64 -9.81
N ASP A 150 22.12 1.63 -9.69
CA ASP A 150 23.07 1.24 -10.76
C ASP A 150 22.39 0.41 -11.86
N LEU A 151 21.21 -0.18 -11.60
CA LEU A 151 20.47 -1.01 -12.56
C LEU A 151 19.72 -0.23 -13.64
N GLY A 152 19.47 1.05 -13.46
CA GLY A 152 18.61 1.76 -14.40
C GLY A 152 18.73 3.27 -14.41
N PRO A 153 17.86 3.96 -15.18
CA PRO A 153 17.85 5.40 -15.23
C PRO A 153 17.59 5.99 -13.84
N SER A 154 18.12 7.18 -13.62
CA SER A 154 17.99 7.89 -12.35
C SER A 154 16.54 8.16 -12.01
N PHE A 155 15.97 7.44 -11.03
CA PHE A 155 14.64 7.69 -10.51
C PHE A 155 14.70 8.50 -9.21
N ALA A 156 13.89 9.54 -9.11
CA ALA A 156 13.85 10.42 -7.94
C ALA A 156 13.52 9.68 -6.64
N ASP A 157 12.68 8.62 -6.71
CA ASP A 157 12.28 7.83 -5.56
C ASP A 157 13.43 6.96 -5.00
N ILE A 158 14.34 6.46 -5.84
CA ILE A 158 15.52 5.72 -5.38
C ILE A 158 16.43 6.65 -4.57
N TYR A 159 16.73 7.84 -5.08
CA TYR A 159 17.51 8.83 -4.32
C TYR A 159 16.80 9.27 -3.04
N TYR A 160 15.48 9.41 -3.07
CA TYR A 160 14.69 9.70 -1.86
C TYR A 160 14.85 8.60 -0.80
N HIS A 161 14.76 7.34 -1.18
CA HIS A 161 14.91 6.21 -0.24
C HIS A 161 16.34 6.05 0.25
N LEU A 162 17.36 6.26 -0.61
CA LEU A 162 18.76 6.37 -0.19
C LEU A 162 18.95 7.48 0.84
N GLY A 163 18.40 8.67 0.58
CA GLY A 163 18.42 9.77 1.53
C GLY A 163 17.79 9.41 2.86
N ASN A 164 16.68 8.67 2.86
CA ASN A 164 16.06 8.18 4.10
C ASN A 164 16.96 7.18 4.84
N ALA A 165 17.59 6.23 4.15
CA ALA A 165 18.51 5.27 4.77
C ALA A 165 19.70 5.98 5.40
N TYR A 166 20.30 6.97 4.73
CA TYR A 166 21.37 7.80 5.28
C TYR A 166 20.87 8.69 6.43
N LEU A 167 19.66 9.26 6.34
CA LEU A 167 19.09 10.06 7.46
C LEU A 167 18.94 9.21 8.73
N PHE A 168 18.46 7.98 8.61
CA PHE A 168 18.29 7.08 9.75
C PHE A 168 19.61 6.53 10.27
N SER A 169 20.63 6.36 9.41
CA SER A 169 22.00 6.02 9.83
C SER A 169 22.77 7.24 10.38
N LYS A 170 22.15 8.44 10.40
CA LYS A 170 22.73 9.71 10.83
C LYS A 170 23.87 10.23 9.96
N ASP A 171 24.04 9.72 8.77
CA ASP A 171 24.93 10.30 7.75
C ASP A 171 24.16 11.41 7.00
N LEU A 172 24.14 12.59 7.64
CA LEU A 172 23.30 13.70 7.16
C LEU A 172 23.86 14.34 5.89
N ASP A 173 25.16 14.26 5.67
CA ASP A 173 25.79 14.80 4.44
C ASP A 173 25.32 14.00 3.22
N GLN A 174 25.38 12.67 3.26
CA GLN A 174 24.87 11.81 2.19
C GLN A 174 23.36 11.92 2.06
N ALA A 175 22.62 12.04 3.16
CA ALA A 175 21.17 12.24 3.14
C ALA A 175 20.79 13.50 2.34
N VAL A 176 21.42 14.64 2.64
CA VAL A 176 21.18 15.91 1.95
C VAL A 176 21.50 15.79 0.45
N GLN A 177 22.65 15.20 0.10
CA GLN A 177 23.03 15.00 -1.29
C GLN A 177 21.99 14.16 -2.05
N CYS A 178 21.53 13.07 -1.48
CA CYS A 178 20.51 12.22 -2.07
C CYS A 178 19.18 12.95 -2.28
N TYR A 179 18.72 13.71 -1.28
CA TYR A 179 17.48 14.49 -1.45
C TYR A 179 17.63 15.59 -2.51
N LEU A 180 18.78 16.24 -2.61
CA LEU A 180 19.05 17.21 -3.68
C LEU A 180 19.03 16.55 -5.05
N GLN A 181 19.61 15.36 -5.21
CA GLN A 181 19.53 14.59 -6.46
C GLN A 181 18.08 14.20 -6.79
N ALA A 182 17.30 13.74 -5.81
CA ALA A 182 15.88 13.46 -6.01
C ALA A 182 15.10 14.70 -6.49
N LEU A 183 15.41 15.88 -5.94
CA LEU A 183 14.79 17.16 -6.30
C LEU A 183 15.30 17.71 -7.64
N GLN A 184 16.51 17.37 -8.06
CA GLN A 184 17.02 17.70 -9.39
C GLN A 184 16.24 16.95 -10.48
N ILE A 185 15.91 15.67 -10.22
CA ILE A 185 15.14 14.83 -11.14
C ILE A 185 13.64 15.22 -11.09
N ASN A 186 13.09 15.42 -9.89
CA ASN A 186 11.71 15.83 -9.69
C ASN A 186 11.61 17.03 -8.74
N PRO A 187 11.62 18.27 -9.24
CA PRO A 187 11.55 19.49 -8.41
C PRO A 187 10.27 19.62 -7.57
N ARG A 188 9.20 18.89 -7.92
CA ARG A 188 7.92 18.88 -7.22
C ARG A 188 7.77 17.73 -6.23
N TYR A 189 8.84 17.02 -5.90
CA TYR A 189 8.79 15.89 -4.97
C TYR A 189 8.66 16.38 -3.52
N ALA A 190 7.41 16.51 -3.05
CA ALA A 190 7.07 17.08 -1.74
C ALA A 190 7.75 16.32 -0.59
N ASP A 191 7.78 14.98 -0.63
CA ASP A 191 8.38 14.18 0.43
C ASP A 191 9.91 14.37 0.52
N ALA A 192 10.60 14.50 -0.62
CA ALA A 192 12.03 14.78 -0.65
C ALA A 192 12.35 16.17 -0.08
N ARG A 193 11.51 17.19 -0.35
CA ARG A 193 11.66 18.52 0.26
C ARG A 193 11.49 18.47 1.77
N LEU A 194 10.44 17.78 2.24
CA LEU A 194 10.20 17.62 3.68
C LEU A 194 11.41 16.96 4.38
N ARG A 195 11.94 15.90 3.78
CA ARG A 195 13.09 15.17 4.33
C ARG A 195 14.39 15.98 4.24
N LEU A 196 14.58 16.78 3.19
CA LEU A 196 15.68 17.74 3.11
C LEU A 196 15.63 18.74 4.26
N GLY A 197 14.45 19.32 4.56
CA GLY A 197 14.26 20.18 5.72
C GLY A 197 14.55 19.46 7.03
N THR A 198 14.11 18.21 7.18
CA THR A 198 14.40 17.37 8.35
C THR A 198 15.91 17.15 8.51
N ALA A 199 16.63 16.84 7.44
CA ALA A 199 18.08 16.64 7.44
C ALA A 199 18.83 17.92 7.83
N CYS A 200 18.37 19.10 7.41
CA CYS A 200 18.94 20.39 7.83
C CYS A 200 18.86 20.59 9.33
N ILE A 201 17.74 20.21 9.96
CA ILE A 201 17.61 20.29 11.44
C ILE A 201 18.49 19.25 12.12
N GLY A 202 18.55 18.03 11.57
CA GLY A 202 19.46 16.99 12.08
C GLY A 202 20.93 17.46 12.07
N TYR A 203 21.35 18.10 10.98
CA TYR A 203 22.69 18.67 10.83
C TYR A 203 22.97 19.75 11.88
N LEU A 204 21.99 20.63 12.11
CA LEU A 204 22.07 21.65 13.16
C LEU A 204 22.26 21.04 14.56
N LEU A 205 21.57 19.95 14.86
CA LEU A 205 21.68 19.24 16.14
C LEU A 205 23.04 18.52 16.29
N GLN A 206 23.57 17.99 15.20
CA GLN A 206 24.84 17.25 15.19
C GLN A 206 26.04 18.18 15.36
N THR A 207 26.00 19.38 14.75
CA THR A 207 27.11 20.34 14.80
C THR A 207 27.20 21.11 16.11
N GLY A 208 26.16 21.05 16.96
CA GLY A 208 26.18 21.68 18.30
C GLY A 208 26.37 23.22 18.28
N THR A 209 26.02 23.87 17.15
CA THR A 209 26.15 25.32 17.02
C THR A 209 25.28 26.09 18.01
N GLY A 210 25.76 27.19 18.53
CA GLY A 210 25.05 28.03 19.47
C GLY A 210 23.70 28.51 18.92
N LEU A 211 22.67 28.58 19.76
CA LEU A 211 21.28 28.93 19.39
C LEU A 211 21.11 30.27 18.64
N ASN A 212 22.12 31.13 18.62
CA ASN A 212 22.09 32.43 17.96
C ASN A 212 23.14 32.59 16.86
N ASP A 213 23.81 31.52 16.45
CA ASP A 213 24.76 31.55 15.34
C ASP A 213 24.03 31.75 14.01
N ALA A 214 24.62 32.54 13.10
CA ALA A 214 24.06 32.82 11.78
C ALA A 214 23.81 31.53 10.96
N LYS A 215 24.69 30.54 11.07
CA LYS A 215 24.54 29.23 10.41
C LYS A 215 23.34 28.45 10.95
N THR A 216 23.09 28.49 12.25
CA THR A 216 21.92 27.90 12.89
C THR A 216 20.63 28.51 12.37
N GLN A 217 20.60 29.85 12.24
CA GLN A 217 19.43 30.56 11.71
C GLN A 217 19.22 30.24 10.21
N GLU A 218 20.28 30.18 9.42
CA GLU A 218 20.21 29.80 8.01
C GLU A 218 19.63 28.37 7.82
N LEU A 219 20.14 27.39 8.56
CA LEU A 219 19.66 26.00 8.47
C LEU A 219 18.21 25.86 8.93
N ALA A 220 17.84 26.54 10.02
CA ALA A 220 16.47 26.53 10.52
C ALA A 220 15.49 27.17 9.52
N GLU A 221 15.88 28.29 8.93
CA GLU A 221 15.06 28.97 7.90
C GLU A 221 14.94 28.14 6.63
N ARG A 222 16.04 27.50 6.19
CA ARG A 222 16.01 26.55 5.08
C ARG A 222 15.08 25.40 5.36
N ALA A 223 15.15 24.79 6.55
CA ALA A 223 14.25 23.71 6.96
C ALA A 223 12.79 24.15 6.92
N ARG A 224 12.47 25.34 7.41
CA ARG A 224 11.13 25.91 7.38
C ARG A 224 10.63 26.10 5.95
N LYS A 225 11.44 26.70 5.09
CA LYS A 225 11.10 26.93 3.67
C LYS A 225 10.84 25.64 2.91
N GLU A 226 11.68 24.63 3.09
CA GLU A 226 11.49 23.32 2.46
C GLU A 226 10.21 22.63 2.97
N ALA A 227 9.92 22.69 4.26
CA ALA A 227 8.69 22.13 4.82
C ALA A 227 7.44 22.85 4.30
N GLU A 228 7.42 24.18 4.26
CA GLU A 228 6.30 24.97 3.72
C GLU A 228 6.09 24.71 2.22
N THR A 229 7.17 24.58 1.46
CA THR A 229 7.12 24.23 0.04
C THR A 229 6.55 22.80 -0.14
N ALA A 230 6.97 21.84 0.67
CA ALA A 230 6.43 20.50 0.67
C ALA A 230 4.91 20.50 0.93
N ALA A 231 4.46 21.27 1.92
CA ALA A 231 3.05 21.40 2.26
C ALA A 231 2.22 22.15 1.21
N SER A 232 2.82 23.03 0.41
CA SER A 232 2.16 23.67 -0.73
C SER A 232 1.98 22.73 -1.91
N LEU A 233 2.96 21.83 -2.13
CA LEU A 233 2.93 20.83 -3.20
C LEU A 233 2.02 19.65 -2.86
N ASN A 234 1.94 19.27 -1.59
CA ASN A 234 1.08 18.21 -1.08
C ASN A 234 0.43 18.63 0.25
N PRO A 235 -0.81 19.17 0.24
CA PRO A 235 -1.51 19.59 1.45
C PRO A 235 -1.70 18.51 2.51
N LYS A 236 -1.72 17.22 2.13
CA LYS A 236 -1.82 16.08 3.06
C LYS A 236 -0.62 15.97 4.01
N VAL A 237 0.49 16.65 3.71
CA VAL A 237 1.65 16.76 4.62
C VAL A 237 1.32 17.57 5.88
N ARG A 238 0.33 18.49 5.83
CA ARG A 238 -0.08 19.36 6.96
C ARG A 238 -0.89 18.60 8.00
N ASN A 239 -0.35 17.54 8.53
CA ASN A 239 -0.94 16.83 9.68
C ASN A 239 -0.50 17.48 11.02
N ARG A 240 -0.97 16.91 12.14
CA ARG A 240 -0.65 17.39 13.48
C ARG A 240 0.87 17.45 13.75
N SER A 241 1.60 16.41 13.34
CA SER A 241 3.07 16.35 13.52
C SER A 241 3.78 17.45 12.74
N PHE A 242 3.34 17.77 11.53
CA PHE A 242 3.87 18.88 10.74
C PHE A 242 3.65 20.23 11.43
N ILE A 243 2.43 20.48 11.94
CA ILE A 243 2.11 21.75 12.62
C ILE A 243 3.01 21.90 13.86
N LEU A 244 3.11 20.85 14.68
CA LEU A 244 3.99 20.84 15.86
C LEU A 244 5.46 21.06 15.48
N ALA A 245 5.95 20.42 14.41
CA ALA A 245 7.32 20.58 13.96
C ALA A 245 7.65 22.03 13.58
N VAL A 246 6.75 22.69 12.83
CA VAL A 246 6.91 24.09 12.44
C VAL A 246 6.87 25.01 13.66
N ASP A 247 5.97 24.77 14.62
CA ASP A 247 5.88 25.58 15.84
C ASP A 247 7.09 25.40 16.75
N TYR A 248 7.62 24.19 16.89
CA TYR A 248 8.88 23.94 17.60
C TYR A 248 10.06 24.61 16.91
N LEU A 249 10.09 24.61 15.58
CA LEU A 249 11.14 25.28 14.80
C LEU A 249 11.14 26.80 15.07
N LYS A 250 9.96 27.44 15.02
CA LYS A 250 9.78 28.85 15.36
C LYS A 250 10.22 29.18 16.80
N SER A 251 9.95 28.26 17.72
CA SER A 251 10.31 28.38 19.14
C SER A 251 11.76 27.97 19.44
N LYS A 252 12.58 27.70 18.42
CA LYS A 252 13.98 27.25 18.53
C LYS A 252 14.14 25.93 19.31
N LYS A 253 13.09 25.11 19.38
CA LYS A 253 13.08 23.78 20.02
C LYS A 253 13.47 22.73 18.99
N TYR A 254 14.71 22.75 18.52
CA TYR A 254 15.18 22.01 17.35
C TYR A 254 15.07 20.48 17.52
N GLN A 255 15.34 19.95 18.73
CA GLN A 255 15.21 18.51 18.99
C GLN A 255 13.75 18.03 18.82
N GLN A 256 12.79 18.78 19.37
CA GLN A 256 11.37 18.47 19.23
C GLN A 256 10.88 18.67 17.78
N ALA A 257 11.39 19.71 17.10
CA ALA A 257 11.11 19.94 15.69
C ALA A 257 11.57 18.76 14.83
N TYR A 258 12.82 18.30 15.05
CA TYR A 258 13.39 17.15 14.33
C TYR A 258 12.53 15.90 14.48
N GLN A 259 12.22 15.54 15.74
CA GLN A 259 11.40 14.37 16.01
C GLN A 259 10.01 14.48 15.38
N SER A 260 9.36 15.63 15.52
CA SER A 260 8.04 15.86 14.93
C SER A 260 8.07 15.79 13.40
N PHE A 261 9.12 16.27 12.73
CA PHE A 261 9.28 16.14 11.28
C PHE A 261 9.53 14.69 10.84
N LEU A 262 10.24 13.89 11.64
CA LEU A 262 10.37 12.45 11.38
C LEU A 262 9.00 11.76 11.40
N ASP A 263 8.10 12.18 12.29
CA ASP A 263 6.76 11.61 12.46
C ASP A 263 5.73 12.08 11.41
N VAL A 264 6.04 13.11 10.61
CA VAL A 264 5.10 13.60 9.56
C VAL A 264 4.76 12.50 8.56
N ARG A 265 5.74 11.69 8.17
CA ARG A 265 5.58 10.50 7.35
C ARG A 265 6.50 9.41 7.86
N PRO A 266 6.04 8.66 8.87
CA PRO A 266 6.93 7.80 9.66
C PRO A 266 7.47 6.58 8.90
N LYS A 267 6.77 6.08 7.90
CA LYS A 267 7.15 4.83 7.23
C LYS A 267 6.84 4.88 5.75
N TYR A 268 7.56 4.05 4.97
CA TYR A 268 7.22 3.77 3.60
C TYR A 268 5.76 3.33 3.49
N VAL A 269 5.01 4.07 2.71
CA VAL A 269 3.68 3.67 2.28
C VAL A 269 3.86 3.35 0.80
N PRO A 270 3.61 2.11 0.34
CA PRO A 270 3.56 1.79 -1.08
C PRO A 270 2.66 2.78 -1.77
N ARG A 271 2.88 3.00 -3.07
CA ARG A 271 1.95 3.80 -3.87
C ARG A 271 0.54 3.27 -3.60
N THR A 272 -0.31 4.11 -3.05
CA THR A 272 -1.63 3.72 -2.59
C THR A 272 -2.42 3.11 -3.75
N GLY A 273 -2.76 1.84 -3.63
CA GLY A 273 -3.50 1.08 -4.63
C GLY A 273 -2.72 -0.04 -5.32
N ASP A 274 -1.37 0.02 -5.38
CA ASP A 274 -0.59 -1.03 -6.02
C ASP A 274 -0.83 -2.39 -5.36
N GLU A 275 -0.88 -2.46 -4.03
CA GLU A 275 -1.16 -3.69 -3.29
C GLU A 275 -2.56 -4.26 -3.59
N ILE A 276 -3.56 -3.39 -3.77
CA ILE A 276 -4.92 -3.79 -4.10
C ILE A 276 -4.95 -4.40 -5.49
N VAL A 277 -4.31 -3.74 -6.45
CA VAL A 277 -4.20 -4.18 -7.84
C VAL A 277 -3.42 -5.49 -7.93
N PHE A 278 -2.28 -5.60 -7.25
CA PHE A 278 -1.44 -6.79 -7.27
C PHE A 278 -2.14 -7.98 -6.62
N TYR A 279 -2.77 -7.77 -5.46
CA TYR A 279 -3.53 -8.82 -4.79
C TYR A 279 -4.66 -9.37 -5.68
N PHE A 280 -5.44 -8.49 -6.31
CA PHE A 280 -6.51 -8.89 -7.21
C PHE A 280 -5.97 -9.64 -8.43
N ASN A 281 -4.94 -9.12 -9.10
CA ASN A 281 -4.35 -9.74 -10.27
C ASN A 281 -3.73 -11.12 -9.95
N LEU A 282 -3.00 -11.24 -8.85
CA LEU A 282 -2.42 -12.50 -8.44
C LEU A 282 -3.50 -13.52 -8.04
N THR A 283 -4.58 -13.08 -7.39
CA THR A 283 -5.71 -13.95 -7.07
C THR A 283 -6.42 -14.43 -8.33
N LEU A 284 -6.55 -13.57 -9.36
CA LEU A 284 -7.12 -13.94 -10.65
C LEU A 284 -6.29 -15.01 -11.36
N LEU A 285 -4.96 -14.93 -11.27
CA LEU A 285 -4.03 -15.83 -11.97
C LEU A 285 -3.80 -17.15 -11.22
N TYR A 286 -3.73 -17.12 -9.89
CA TYR A 286 -3.28 -18.23 -9.04
C TYR A 286 -4.33 -18.70 -8.03
N GLY A 287 -5.46 -18.00 -7.84
CA GLY A 287 -6.54 -18.39 -6.93
C GLY A 287 -7.24 -19.68 -7.41
N ASN A 288 -7.39 -20.70 -6.53
CA ASN A 288 -8.03 -21.99 -6.89
C ASN A 288 -9.52 -21.86 -7.16
N GLU A 289 -10.20 -21.02 -6.40
CA GLU A 289 -11.65 -20.83 -6.49
C GLU A 289 -12.04 -19.77 -7.52
N GLY A 290 -11.02 -19.14 -8.15
CA GLY A 290 -11.22 -18.00 -9.00
C GLY A 290 -11.66 -16.76 -8.22
N ILE A 291 -11.99 -15.71 -8.95
CA ILE A 291 -12.60 -14.51 -8.37
C ILE A 291 -14.10 -14.71 -8.39
N ASP A 292 -14.76 -14.58 -7.24
CA ASP A 292 -16.21 -14.55 -7.12
C ASP A 292 -16.77 -13.12 -7.26
N LEU A 293 -18.10 -13.01 -7.29
CA LEU A 293 -18.78 -11.72 -7.40
C LEU A 293 -18.51 -10.82 -6.18
N GLN A 294 -18.52 -11.39 -4.97
CA GLN A 294 -18.32 -10.64 -3.74
C GLN A 294 -16.90 -10.04 -3.68
N MET A 295 -15.89 -10.82 -4.03
CA MET A 295 -14.51 -10.35 -4.13
C MET A 295 -14.35 -9.25 -5.19
N THR A 296 -15.01 -9.40 -6.32
CA THR A 296 -15.01 -8.39 -7.39
C THR A 296 -15.65 -7.08 -6.92
N GLU A 297 -16.77 -7.15 -6.20
CA GLU A 297 -17.44 -5.96 -5.65
C GLU A 297 -16.59 -5.26 -4.61
N GLN A 298 -15.97 -6.00 -3.69
CA GLN A 298 -15.02 -5.43 -2.72
C GLN A 298 -13.81 -4.78 -3.38
N TYR A 299 -13.31 -5.36 -4.47
CA TYR A 299 -12.22 -4.79 -5.24
C TYR A 299 -12.63 -3.48 -5.92
N VAL A 300 -13.79 -3.45 -6.56
CA VAL A 300 -14.36 -2.23 -7.17
C VAL A 300 -14.49 -1.14 -6.12
N GLU A 301 -15.03 -1.44 -4.93
CA GLU A 301 -15.20 -0.47 -3.85
C GLU A 301 -13.85 0.07 -3.33
N LYS A 302 -12.89 -0.83 -3.06
CA LYS A 302 -11.54 -0.43 -2.61
C LYS A 302 -10.86 0.47 -3.65
N LEU A 303 -10.95 0.09 -4.93
CA LEU A 303 -10.30 0.83 -6.02
C LEU A 303 -10.96 2.18 -6.27
N ALA A 304 -12.30 2.27 -6.18
CA ALA A 304 -13.03 3.53 -6.29
C ALA A 304 -12.58 4.54 -5.22
N LYS A 305 -12.43 4.11 -3.96
CA LYS A 305 -11.91 4.96 -2.88
C LYS A 305 -10.50 5.49 -3.16
N VAL A 306 -9.63 4.66 -3.75
CA VAL A 306 -8.28 5.10 -4.12
C VAL A 306 -8.34 6.11 -5.27
N ILE A 307 -9.23 5.91 -6.25
CA ILE A 307 -9.41 6.83 -7.37
C ILE A 307 -9.95 8.20 -6.89
N GLU A 308 -10.84 8.25 -5.90
CA GLU A 308 -11.28 9.52 -5.30
C GLU A 308 -10.11 10.33 -4.73
N GLU A 309 -9.11 9.64 -4.17
CA GLU A 309 -7.91 10.30 -3.65
C GLU A 309 -6.87 10.66 -4.73
N TYR A 310 -6.80 9.87 -5.79
CA TYR A 310 -5.79 9.94 -6.85
C TYR A 310 -6.39 9.84 -8.26
N PRO A 311 -7.31 10.74 -8.65
CA PRO A 311 -8.06 10.62 -9.91
C PRO A 311 -7.20 10.77 -11.17
N GLN A 312 -5.96 11.25 -11.04
CA GLN A 312 -5.04 11.48 -12.17
C GLN A 312 -4.28 10.21 -12.61
N TYR A 313 -4.43 9.09 -11.90
CA TYR A 313 -3.71 7.86 -12.26
C TYR A 313 -4.52 6.99 -13.22
N ALA A 314 -4.13 6.99 -14.50
CA ALA A 314 -4.82 6.27 -15.58
C ALA A 314 -4.87 4.74 -15.38
N ASP A 315 -3.84 4.17 -14.76
CA ASP A 315 -3.75 2.75 -14.42
C ASP A 315 -4.83 2.30 -13.44
N LEU A 316 -5.19 3.13 -12.45
CA LEU A 316 -6.28 2.83 -11.53
C LEU A 316 -7.63 2.76 -12.26
N HIS A 317 -7.88 3.71 -13.16
CA HIS A 317 -9.10 3.70 -14.00
C HIS A 317 -9.13 2.49 -14.94
N HIS A 318 -7.98 2.10 -15.50
CA HIS A 318 -7.87 0.88 -16.31
C HIS A 318 -8.26 -0.36 -15.50
N HIS A 319 -7.73 -0.52 -14.29
CA HIS A 319 -8.05 -1.65 -13.41
C HIS A 319 -9.50 -1.67 -12.96
N LEU A 320 -10.09 -0.49 -12.71
CA LEU A 320 -11.52 -0.39 -12.43
C LEU A 320 -12.36 -0.84 -13.63
N GLY A 321 -11.96 -0.49 -14.84
CA GLY A 321 -12.60 -0.98 -16.08
C GLY A 321 -12.54 -2.51 -16.20
N VAL A 322 -11.38 -3.12 -15.90
CA VAL A 322 -11.22 -4.58 -15.87
C VAL A 322 -12.13 -5.22 -14.82
N ALA A 323 -12.24 -4.64 -13.63
CA ALA A 323 -13.11 -5.13 -12.57
C ALA A 323 -14.59 -5.11 -12.99
N PHE A 324 -15.04 -4.05 -13.66
CA PHE A 324 -16.40 -3.98 -14.20
C PHE A 324 -16.66 -5.03 -15.30
N LEU A 325 -15.68 -5.34 -16.15
CA LEU A 325 -15.83 -6.42 -17.13
C LEU A 325 -15.97 -7.80 -16.44
N ILE A 326 -15.22 -8.03 -15.36
CA ILE A 326 -15.34 -9.26 -14.58
C ILE A 326 -16.72 -9.33 -13.91
N LYS A 327 -17.20 -8.23 -13.32
CA LYS A 327 -18.54 -8.13 -12.73
C LYS A 327 -19.62 -8.40 -13.77
N CYS A 328 -19.53 -7.79 -14.96
CA CYS A 328 -20.44 -8.02 -16.07
C CYS A 328 -20.54 -9.50 -16.43
N ARG A 329 -19.43 -10.25 -16.44
CA ARG A 329 -19.43 -11.69 -16.65
C ARG A 329 -20.29 -12.46 -15.65
N PHE A 330 -20.23 -12.09 -14.36
CA PHE A 330 -21.06 -12.71 -13.33
C PHE A 330 -22.55 -12.43 -13.56
N ASP A 331 -22.91 -11.20 -13.92
CA ASP A 331 -24.28 -10.81 -14.19
C ASP A 331 -24.82 -11.53 -15.44
N VAL A 332 -24.02 -11.62 -16.50
CA VAL A 332 -24.36 -12.40 -17.71
C VAL A 332 -24.57 -13.88 -17.39
N THR A 333 -23.67 -14.48 -16.59
CA THR A 333 -23.81 -15.90 -16.19
C THR A 333 -25.05 -16.14 -15.35
N ARG A 334 -25.40 -15.19 -14.46
CA ARG A 334 -26.62 -15.24 -13.65
C ARG A 334 -27.87 -15.15 -14.53
N SER A 335 -27.88 -14.25 -15.51
CA SER A 335 -28.98 -14.12 -16.47
C SER A 335 -29.19 -15.42 -17.27
N LEU A 336 -28.11 -16.07 -17.72
CA LEU A 336 -28.19 -17.36 -18.39
C LEU A 336 -28.85 -18.45 -17.54
N LYS A 337 -28.51 -18.51 -16.24
CA LYS A 337 -29.14 -19.46 -15.32
C LYS A 337 -30.65 -19.22 -15.16
N GLU A 338 -31.09 -17.96 -15.11
CA GLU A 338 -32.51 -17.64 -14.99
C GLU A 338 -33.26 -17.98 -16.31
N PHE A 339 -32.65 -17.74 -17.48
CA PHE A 339 -33.21 -18.18 -18.76
C PHE A 339 -33.30 -19.72 -18.85
N GLN A 340 -32.30 -20.44 -18.39
CA GLN A 340 -32.33 -21.91 -18.30
C GLN A 340 -33.48 -22.41 -17.44
N LYS A 341 -33.68 -21.84 -16.23
CA LYS A 341 -34.84 -22.16 -15.36
C LYS A 341 -36.17 -21.89 -16.08
N ALA A 342 -36.28 -20.78 -16.80
CA ALA A 342 -37.49 -20.50 -17.59
C ALA A 342 -37.75 -21.56 -18.64
N LEU A 343 -36.71 -22.12 -19.27
CA LEU A 343 -36.82 -23.20 -20.25
C LEU A 343 -37.08 -24.55 -19.58
N GLU A 344 -36.64 -24.80 -18.38
CA GLU A 344 -37.00 -25.97 -17.58
C GLU A 344 -38.49 -25.99 -17.26
N ILE A 345 -39.08 -24.82 -16.95
CA ILE A 345 -40.53 -24.66 -16.69
C ILE A 345 -41.33 -24.77 -18.00
N ASN A 346 -40.87 -24.11 -19.05
CA ASN A 346 -41.52 -24.17 -20.40
C ASN A 346 -40.48 -24.20 -21.50
N PRO A 347 -40.14 -25.42 -22.02
CA PRO A 347 -39.16 -25.59 -23.10
C PRO A 347 -39.47 -24.87 -24.41
N GLN A 348 -40.72 -24.50 -24.62
CA GLN A 348 -41.19 -23.80 -25.83
C GLN A 348 -41.24 -22.26 -25.65
N TYR A 349 -40.73 -21.74 -24.55
CA TYR A 349 -40.76 -20.28 -24.27
C TYR A 349 -39.80 -19.52 -25.18
N LYS A 350 -40.29 -19.13 -26.39
CA LYS A 350 -39.50 -18.52 -27.47
C LYS A 350 -38.62 -17.35 -27.02
N LYS A 351 -39.12 -16.47 -26.13
CA LYS A 351 -38.32 -15.32 -25.61
C LYS A 351 -37.08 -15.79 -24.83
N ALA A 352 -37.22 -16.81 -23.99
CA ALA A 352 -36.10 -17.34 -23.24
C ALA A 352 -35.07 -18.04 -24.15
N ILE A 353 -35.51 -18.69 -25.21
CA ILE A 353 -34.63 -19.33 -26.20
C ILE A 353 -33.73 -18.28 -26.87
N VAL A 354 -34.35 -17.19 -27.39
CA VAL A 354 -33.63 -16.13 -28.10
C VAL A 354 -32.65 -15.42 -27.13
N HIS A 355 -33.13 -14.97 -25.96
CA HIS A 355 -32.30 -14.24 -25.01
C HIS A 355 -31.18 -15.10 -24.43
N SER A 356 -31.39 -16.41 -24.25
CA SER A 356 -30.34 -17.34 -23.83
C SER A 356 -29.21 -17.42 -24.85
N ALA A 357 -29.53 -17.51 -26.15
CA ALA A 357 -28.54 -17.57 -27.21
C ALA A 357 -27.72 -16.26 -27.33
N ASP A 358 -28.41 -15.12 -27.31
CA ASP A 358 -27.77 -13.81 -27.40
C ASP A 358 -26.85 -13.55 -26.17
N THR A 359 -27.29 -13.97 -24.99
CA THR A 359 -26.54 -13.81 -23.72
C THR A 359 -25.32 -14.73 -23.69
N ASP A 360 -25.41 -15.96 -24.26
CA ASP A 360 -24.25 -16.86 -24.37
C ASP A 360 -23.17 -16.29 -25.30
N ASP A 361 -23.57 -15.70 -26.44
CA ASP A 361 -22.63 -15.00 -27.34
C ASP A 361 -21.95 -13.81 -26.65
N LEU A 362 -22.70 -13.01 -25.88
CA LEU A 362 -22.15 -11.92 -25.09
C LEU A 362 -21.14 -12.44 -24.04
N ASN A 363 -21.44 -13.54 -23.35
CA ASN A 363 -20.53 -14.16 -22.38
C ASN A 363 -19.21 -14.60 -23.05
N LYS A 364 -19.27 -15.21 -24.23
CA LYS A 364 -18.10 -15.60 -25.04
C LYS A 364 -17.26 -14.38 -25.43
N LYS A 365 -17.88 -13.27 -25.83
CA LYS A 365 -17.20 -12.01 -26.15
C LYS A 365 -16.51 -11.40 -24.95
N VAL A 366 -17.19 -11.30 -23.81
CA VAL A 366 -16.59 -10.78 -22.55
C VAL A 366 -15.40 -11.64 -22.13
N LEU A 367 -15.51 -12.96 -22.16
CA LEU A 367 -14.41 -13.88 -21.87
C LEU A 367 -13.21 -13.69 -22.81
N SER A 368 -13.45 -13.47 -24.09
CA SER A 368 -12.39 -13.23 -25.07
C SER A 368 -11.61 -11.94 -24.75
N VAL A 369 -12.32 -10.86 -24.40
CA VAL A 369 -11.70 -9.59 -24.00
C VAL A 369 -10.90 -9.75 -22.71
N LEU A 370 -11.46 -10.38 -21.68
CA LEU A 370 -10.79 -10.63 -20.42
C LEU A 370 -9.51 -11.46 -20.60
N LYS A 371 -9.55 -12.53 -21.43
CA LYS A 371 -8.36 -13.33 -21.75
C LYS A 371 -7.24 -12.48 -22.35
N LYS A 372 -7.55 -11.58 -23.29
CA LYS A 372 -6.57 -10.68 -23.91
C LYS A 372 -5.95 -9.73 -22.89
N ILE A 373 -6.77 -9.15 -22.02
CA ILE A 373 -6.31 -8.25 -20.96
C ILE A 373 -5.39 -8.98 -19.98
N ILE A 374 -5.80 -10.17 -19.50
CA ILE A 374 -5.00 -10.98 -18.57
C ILE A 374 -3.63 -11.34 -19.18
N ILE A 375 -3.61 -11.78 -20.45
CA ILE A 375 -2.37 -12.11 -21.13
C ILE A 375 -1.46 -10.88 -21.26
N SER A 376 -2.02 -9.70 -21.58
CA SER A 376 -1.23 -8.46 -21.69
C SER A 376 -0.67 -7.99 -20.34
N THR A 377 -1.37 -8.25 -19.22
CA THR A 377 -0.88 -7.90 -17.87
C THR A 377 0.17 -8.86 -17.31
N VAL A 378 0.32 -10.03 -17.91
CA VAL A 378 1.36 -11.02 -17.56
C VAL A 378 2.65 -10.77 -18.32
N ASN A 379 2.55 -10.21 -19.54
CA ASN A 379 3.68 -10.00 -20.45
C ASN A 379 4.29 -8.57 -20.36
N ASN A 380 3.72 -7.68 -19.54
CA ASN A 380 4.19 -6.35 -19.21
C ASN A 380 4.52 -6.24 -17.71
#